data_e8209b36644ac97c3ad2bbd305e3a569
#
_entry.id   e8209b36644ac97c3ad2bbd305e3a569
#
_cell.length_a   1.000
_cell.length_b   1.000
_cell.length_c   1.000
_cell.angle_alpha   90.00
_cell.angle_beta   90.00
_cell.angle_gamma   90.00
#
_symmetry.space_group_name_H-M   'P 1'
#
loop_
_entity.id
_entity.type
_entity.pdbx_description
1 polymer ?
#
loop_
_entity_poly.entity_id
_entity_poly.type
_entity_poly.pdbx_seq_one_letter_code
_entity_poly.pdbx_strand_id
1 'polypeptide(L)'
;LLLALGCCHVQAQKSQKNPLPEALVQLNQKVDSELIPGIKRSPLIGISTDISPKRTAVNTAYVQSVILSGGIPYMIPVTDNVEILRQIVSRLDGIVFTGGEDIQPIYYGDLPYEKLEEVSPARDTFDLMVLKMAADRNIPILGICRGLQLMNVAFGGTLYQDLPTQHSSSVNHNI
;
A
#
# COMPACT_ATOMS: atom_id res chain seq x y z
N LEU A 1 -15.25 6.86 26.68
CA LEU A 1 -15.15 5.39 26.79
C LEU A 1 -13.67 5.03 26.86
N LEU A 2 -13.12 4.91 28.09
CA LEU A 2 -11.75 4.44 28.30
C LEU A 2 -11.68 2.96 27.91
N LEU A 3 -11.07 2.66 26.78
CA LEU A 3 -10.56 1.33 26.50
C LEU A 3 -9.34 1.11 27.39
N ALA A 4 -9.51 0.35 28.46
CA ALA A 4 -8.42 -0.18 29.23
C ALA A 4 -7.58 -1.09 28.34
N LEU A 5 -6.45 -0.57 27.85
CA LEU A 5 -5.37 -1.40 27.37
C LEU A 5 -4.89 -2.23 28.56
N GLY A 6 -5.37 -3.47 28.65
CA GLY A 6 -4.84 -4.44 29.58
C GLY A 6 -3.38 -4.65 29.28
N CYS A 7 -2.53 -3.92 30.00
CA CYS A 7 -1.11 -4.24 30.09
C CYS A 7 -1.03 -5.64 30.71
N CYS A 8 -0.88 -6.67 29.90
CA CYS A 8 -0.46 -7.99 30.39
C CYS A 8 0.90 -7.81 31.04
N HIS A 9 0.91 -7.49 32.35
CA HIS A 9 2.08 -7.71 33.19
C HIS A 9 2.30 -9.22 33.23
N VAL A 10 3.10 -9.71 32.31
CA VAL A 10 3.71 -11.03 32.47
C VAL A 10 4.66 -10.90 33.65
N GLN A 11 4.16 -11.20 34.84
CA GLN A 11 5.04 -11.45 35.99
C GLN A 11 5.92 -12.62 35.62
N ALA A 12 7.18 -12.35 35.34
CA ALA A 12 8.18 -13.37 35.19
C ALA A 12 8.29 -14.12 36.53
N GLN A 13 7.56 -15.21 36.66
CA GLN A 13 7.86 -16.20 37.71
C GLN A 13 9.29 -16.61 37.54
N LYS A 14 10.11 -16.49 38.60
CA LYS A 14 11.45 -17.10 38.71
C LYS A 14 11.28 -18.61 38.72
N SER A 15 11.09 -19.16 37.54
CA SER A 15 11.10 -20.59 37.26
C SER A 15 12.47 -20.92 36.65
N GLN A 16 12.99 -22.10 37.00
CA GLN A 16 14.19 -22.70 36.43
C GLN A 16 14.33 -22.37 34.97
N LYS A 17 15.46 -21.73 34.58
CA LYS A 17 15.77 -21.37 33.21
C LYS A 17 15.81 -22.63 32.36
N ASN A 18 14.69 -23.03 31.79
CA ASN A 18 14.76 -23.93 30.65
C ASN A 18 15.57 -23.23 29.55
N PRO A 19 16.54 -23.87 28.94
CA PRO A 19 17.27 -23.24 27.83
C PRO A 19 16.28 -22.82 26.72
N LEU A 20 16.54 -21.68 26.11
CA LEU A 20 15.74 -21.22 24.97
C LEU A 20 15.74 -22.33 23.90
N PRO A 21 14.59 -22.58 23.25
CA PRO A 21 14.55 -23.50 22.11
C PRO A 21 15.60 -23.11 21.06
N GLU A 22 16.27 -24.07 20.48
CA GLU A 22 17.37 -23.85 19.53
C GLU A 22 16.99 -22.93 18.38
N ALA A 23 15.76 -23.08 17.84
CA ALA A 23 15.22 -22.19 16.79
C ALA A 23 15.17 -20.72 17.22
N LEU A 24 14.86 -20.45 18.48
CA LEU A 24 14.83 -19.07 19.00
C LEU A 24 16.25 -18.53 19.23
N VAL A 25 17.20 -19.38 19.63
CA VAL A 25 18.62 -19.01 19.74
C VAL A 25 19.17 -18.62 18.37
N GLN A 26 18.90 -19.43 17.33
CA GLN A 26 19.33 -19.16 15.96
C GLN A 26 18.71 -17.86 15.41
N LEU A 27 17.42 -17.63 15.69
CA LEU A 27 16.74 -16.39 15.29
C LEU A 27 17.39 -15.16 15.95
N ASN A 28 17.66 -15.21 17.25
CA ASN A 28 18.31 -14.12 17.97
C ASN A 28 19.73 -13.87 17.44
N GLN A 29 20.51 -14.92 17.18
CA GLN A 29 21.84 -14.79 16.58
C GLN A 29 21.79 -14.12 15.21
N LYS A 30 20.80 -14.48 14.37
CA LYS A 30 20.59 -13.82 13.07
C LYS A 30 20.30 -12.35 13.24
N VAL A 31 19.37 -11.97 14.12
CA VAL A 31 19.05 -10.56 14.39
C VAL A 31 20.28 -9.80 14.87
N ASP A 32 21.02 -10.36 15.84
CA ASP A 32 22.20 -9.71 16.43
C ASP A 32 23.35 -9.56 15.41
N SER A 33 23.52 -10.53 14.50
CA SER A 33 24.56 -10.49 13.47
C SER A 33 24.27 -9.45 12.37
N GLU A 34 23.01 -9.07 12.18
CA GLU A 34 22.55 -8.07 11.20
C GLU A 34 22.47 -6.67 11.79
N LEU A 35 22.73 -6.48 13.09
CA LEU A 35 22.83 -5.16 13.72
C LEU A 35 24.12 -4.48 13.29
N ILE A 36 24.04 -3.71 12.19
CA ILE A 36 25.19 -2.98 11.64
C ILE A 36 25.25 -1.58 12.28
N PRO A 37 26.35 -1.24 12.97
CA PRO A 37 26.58 0.13 13.40
C PRO A 37 26.69 1.05 12.15
N GLY A 38 25.89 2.12 12.10
CA GLY A 38 25.93 3.08 11.00
C GLY A 38 25.00 2.71 9.82
N ILE A 39 23.80 2.23 10.08
CA ILE A 39 22.77 1.94 9.06
C ILE A 39 22.62 3.16 8.13
N LYS A 40 22.94 2.99 6.85
CA LYS A 40 22.60 3.96 5.80
C LYS A 40 21.09 4.06 5.71
N ARG A 41 20.54 5.27 5.80
CA ARG A 41 19.09 5.49 5.65
C ARG A 41 18.62 4.99 4.29
N SER A 42 17.81 3.95 4.28
CA SER A 42 17.09 3.50 3.11
C SER A 42 15.78 4.30 2.95
N PRO A 43 15.35 4.58 1.71
CA PRO A 43 14.10 5.31 1.49
C PRO A 43 12.88 4.50 1.98
N LEU A 44 11.96 5.17 2.66
CA LEU A 44 10.70 4.60 3.11
C LEU A 44 9.66 4.75 1.99
N ILE A 45 9.27 3.64 1.40
CA ILE A 45 8.37 3.59 0.24
C ILE A 45 6.98 3.13 0.67
N GLY A 46 6.00 4.03 0.56
CA GLY A 46 4.60 3.70 0.74
C GLY A 46 4.09 2.80 -0.38
N ILE A 47 3.32 1.78 -0.04
CA ILE A 47 2.66 0.91 -1.01
C ILE A 47 1.17 1.04 -0.74
N SER A 48 0.39 1.50 -1.73
CA SER A 48 -1.06 1.51 -1.62
C SER A 48 -1.57 0.08 -1.54
N THR A 49 -2.57 -0.12 -0.68
CA THR A 49 -3.07 -1.45 -0.38
C THR A 49 -4.50 -1.61 -0.88
N ASP A 50 -4.88 -2.84 -1.08
CA ASP A 50 -6.23 -3.24 -1.36
C ASP A 50 -7.04 -3.40 -0.06
N ILE A 51 -8.38 -3.32 -0.17
CA ILE A 51 -9.30 -3.48 0.95
C ILE A 51 -10.26 -4.63 0.68
N SER A 52 -10.40 -5.49 1.64
CA SER A 52 -11.50 -6.44 1.73
C SER A 52 -12.24 -6.24 3.07
N PRO A 53 -13.47 -6.77 3.26
CA PRO A 53 -14.29 -6.45 4.43
C PRO A 53 -13.63 -6.69 5.79
N LYS A 54 -12.54 -7.45 5.84
CA LYS A 54 -11.89 -7.83 7.10
C LYS A 54 -10.38 -7.62 7.11
N ARG A 55 -9.78 -7.09 6.03
CA ARG A 55 -8.33 -6.93 5.94
C ARG A 55 -7.91 -5.88 4.91
N THR A 56 -6.79 -5.27 5.16
CA THR A 56 -6.00 -4.54 4.18
C THR A 56 -4.89 -5.47 3.68
N ALA A 57 -4.69 -5.55 2.38
CA ALA A 57 -3.74 -6.48 1.77
C ALA A 57 -2.98 -5.86 0.60
N VAL A 58 -1.85 -6.47 0.27
CA VAL A 58 -1.08 -6.17 -0.94
C VAL A 58 -0.40 -7.44 -1.45
N ASN A 59 -0.24 -7.56 -2.75
CA ASN A 59 0.53 -8.67 -3.31
C ASN A 59 1.99 -8.56 -2.85
N THR A 60 2.53 -9.66 -2.35
CA THR A 60 3.90 -9.72 -1.82
C THR A 60 4.97 -9.32 -2.85
N ALA A 61 4.69 -9.43 -4.15
CA ALA A 61 5.60 -9.01 -5.20
C ALA A 61 5.96 -7.51 -5.10
N TYR A 62 5.02 -6.64 -4.74
CA TYR A 62 5.30 -5.21 -4.53
C TYR A 62 6.27 -4.99 -3.36
N VAL A 63 6.01 -5.69 -2.24
CA VAL A 63 6.86 -5.64 -1.03
C VAL A 63 8.28 -6.10 -1.37
N GLN A 64 8.40 -7.25 -2.05
CA GLN A 64 9.69 -7.80 -2.46
C GLN A 64 10.44 -6.88 -3.43
N SER A 65 9.76 -6.28 -4.40
CA SER A 65 10.36 -5.35 -5.34
C SER A 65 10.95 -4.13 -4.65
N VAL A 66 10.26 -3.56 -3.66
CA VAL A 66 10.78 -2.44 -2.86
C VAL A 66 12.03 -2.87 -2.08
N ILE A 67 12.01 -4.04 -1.42
CA ILE A 67 13.16 -4.57 -0.66
C ILE A 67 14.36 -4.78 -1.58
N LEU A 68 14.17 -5.45 -2.71
CA LEU A 68 15.24 -5.74 -3.68
C LEU A 68 15.84 -4.46 -4.28
N SER A 69 15.06 -3.38 -4.32
CA SER A 69 15.53 -2.06 -4.76
C SER A 69 16.22 -1.25 -3.64
N GLY A 70 16.38 -1.82 -2.44
CA GLY A 70 17.03 -1.17 -1.30
C GLY A 70 16.14 -0.22 -0.50
N GLY A 71 14.82 -0.23 -0.75
CA GLY A 71 13.83 0.55 -0.01
C GLY A 71 13.25 -0.21 1.19
N ILE A 72 12.62 0.54 2.10
CA ILE A 72 11.83 -0.01 3.21
C ILE A 72 10.35 0.04 2.79
N PRO A 73 9.68 -1.11 2.61
CA PRO A 73 8.27 -1.13 2.24
C PRO A 73 7.38 -0.74 3.44
N TYR A 74 6.46 0.18 3.23
CA TYR A 74 5.44 0.56 4.19
C TYR A 74 4.06 0.39 3.57
N MET A 75 3.29 -0.60 4.01
CA MET A 75 1.91 -0.79 3.58
C MET A 75 1.03 0.31 4.19
N ILE A 76 0.46 1.17 3.34
CA ILE A 76 -0.40 2.26 3.81
C ILE A 76 -1.79 1.67 4.13
N PRO A 77 -2.26 1.75 5.38
CA PRO A 77 -3.59 1.23 5.72
C PRO A 77 -4.68 2.04 5.03
N VAL A 78 -5.67 1.35 4.45
CA VAL A 78 -6.84 2.03 3.86
C VAL A 78 -7.64 2.69 4.96
N THR A 79 -7.81 4.00 4.86
CA THR A 79 -8.60 4.83 5.78
C THR A 79 -9.04 6.10 5.06
N ASP A 80 -10.14 6.69 5.48
CA ASP A 80 -10.63 8.01 5.04
C ASP A 80 -10.20 9.15 5.98
N ASN A 81 -9.43 8.82 7.03
CA ASN A 81 -8.95 9.81 7.98
C ASN A 81 -7.79 10.63 7.38
N VAL A 82 -8.12 11.81 6.90
CA VAL A 82 -7.20 12.74 6.22
C VAL A 82 -5.97 13.06 7.09
N GLU A 83 -6.15 13.25 8.40
CA GLU A 83 -5.04 13.61 9.29
C GLU A 83 -4.06 12.45 9.46
N ILE A 84 -4.57 11.22 9.60
CA ILE A 84 -3.72 10.02 9.65
C ILE A 84 -2.95 9.87 8.34
N LEU A 85 -3.62 9.98 7.19
CA LEU A 85 -2.97 9.88 5.89
C LEU A 85 -1.89 10.95 5.70
N ARG A 86 -2.17 12.19 6.11
CA ARG A 86 -1.20 13.29 6.06
C ARG A 86 0.05 12.98 6.88
N GLN A 87 -0.11 12.45 8.10
CA GLN A 87 1.01 12.05 8.94
C GLN A 87 1.82 10.89 8.34
N ILE A 88 1.15 9.91 7.73
CA ILE A 88 1.82 8.80 7.05
C ILE A 88 2.62 9.36 5.87
N VAL A 89 1.95 10.04 4.92
CA VAL A 89 2.59 10.57 3.71
C VAL A 89 3.74 11.51 4.05
N SER A 90 3.66 12.24 5.18
CA SER A 90 4.72 13.13 5.63
C SER A 90 6.06 12.43 5.94
N ARG A 91 6.04 11.13 6.14
CA ARG A 91 7.22 10.33 6.50
C ARG A 91 7.77 9.53 5.33
N LEU A 92 7.04 9.46 4.21
CA LEU A 92 7.42 8.68 3.04
C LEU A 92 8.42 9.43 2.17
N ASP A 93 9.33 8.68 1.58
CA ASP A 93 10.30 9.16 0.58
C ASP A 93 9.83 8.86 -0.86
N GLY A 94 8.80 8.03 -1.04
CA GLY A 94 8.16 7.71 -2.31
C GLY A 94 6.92 6.87 -2.11
N ILE A 95 6.08 6.73 -3.16
CA ILE A 95 4.85 5.92 -3.12
C ILE A 95 4.71 5.08 -4.38
N VAL A 96 4.26 3.84 -4.20
CA VAL A 96 3.82 2.93 -5.27
C VAL A 96 2.31 2.73 -5.14
N PHE A 97 1.55 3.13 -6.17
CA PHE A 97 0.14 2.77 -6.33
C PHE A 97 0.05 1.46 -7.09
N THR A 98 -0.62 0.49 -6.48
CA THR A 98 -0.67 -0.90 -6.99
C THR A 98 -1.78 -1.10 -8.02
N GLY A 99 -1.74 -2.24 -8.69
CA GLY A 99 -2.84 -2.72 -9.53
C GLY A 99 -4.09 -3.09 -8.72
N GLY A 100 -5.17 -3.42 -9.40
CA GLY A 100 -6.43 -3.82 -8.78
C GLY A 100 -7.63 -3.54 -9.66
N GLU A 101 -8.79 -3.35 -9.04
CA GLU A 101 -10.10 -3.16 -9.63
C GLU A 101 -10.18 -1.86 -10.46
N ASP A 102 -11.25 -1.70 -11.22
CA ASP A 102 -11.50 -0.49 -11.98
C ASP A 102 -11.71 0.74 -11.08
N ILE A 103 -11.46 1.92 -11.64
CA ILE A 103 -11.73 3.19 -10.97
C ILE A 103 -13.16 3.64 -11.30
N GLN A 104 -13.88 4.08 -10.28
CA GLN A 104 -15.24 4.56 -10.46
C GLN A 104 -15.33 5.70 -11.50
N PRO A 105 -16.21 5.58 -12.50
CA PRO A 105 -16.38 6.57 -13.57
C PRO A 105 -16.72 7.98 -13.08
N ILE A 106 -17.35 8.11 -11.92
CA ILE A 106 -17.68 9.40 -11.32
C ILE A 106 -16.43 10.30 -11.13
N TYR A 107 -15.26 9.71 -10.90
CA TYR A 107 -14.02 10.47 -10.67
C TYR A 107 -13.42 11.07 -11.96
N TYR A 108 -13.86 10.57 -13.13
CA TYR A 108 -13.49 11.16 -14.43
C TYR A 108 -14.68 11.66 -15.24
N GLY A 109 -15.82 11.93 -14.56
CA GLY A 109 -17.00 12.61 -15.11
C GLY A 109 -17.83 11.78 -16.07
N ASP A 110 -17.77 10.44 -15.96
CA ASP A 110 -18.50 9.52 -16.83
C ASP A 110 -19.55 8.72 -16.04
N LEU A 111 -20.46 8.05 -16.77
CA LEU A 111 -21.43 7.13 -16.21
C LEU A 111 -20.89 5.71 -16.31
N PRO A 112 -21.27 4.80 -15.38
CA PRO A 112 -20.87 3.40 -15.47
C PRO A 112 -21.32 2.77 -16.79
N TYR A 113 -20.38 2.16 -17.51
CA TYR A 113 -20.64 1.39 -18.71
C TYR A 113 -21.03 -0.05 -18.34
N GLU A 114 -21.81 -0.73 -19.18
CA GLU A 114 -22.33 -2.07 -18.88
C GLU A 114 -21.24 -3.14 -18.65
N LYS A 115 -20.03 -2.90 -19.15
CA LYS A 115 -18.88 -3.79 -19.03
C LYS A 115 -17.82 -3.29 -18.04
N LEU A 116 -18.16 -2.28 -17.25
CA LEU A 116 -17.32 -1.88 -16.11
C LEU A 116 -17.18 -3.07 -15.14
N GLU A 117 -15.95 -3.40 -14.79
CA GLU A 117 -15.68 -4.47 -13.85
C GLU A 117 -15.90 -4.04 -12.39
N GLU A 118 -15.38 -4.79 -11.44
CA GLU A 118 -15.49 -4.48 -10.02
C GLU A 118 -14.83 -3.14 -9.70
N VAL A 119 -15.46 -2.33 -8.86
CA VAL A 119 -14.93 -1.06 -8.35
C VAL A 119 -14.89 -1.08 -6.83
N SER A 120 -13.93 -0.35 -6.26
CA SER A 120 -13.80 -0.21 -4.81
C SER A 120 -13.82 1.27 -4.39
N PRO A 121 -15.02 1.83 -4.08
CA PRO A 121 -15.16 3.25 -3.72
C PRO A 121 -14.28 3.71 -2.57
N ALA A 122 -14.13 2.86 -1.57
CA ALA A 122 -13.28 3.15 -0.40
C ALA A 122 -11.81 3.24 -0.80
N ARG A 123 -11.35 2.35 -1.68
CA ARG A 123 -9.99 2.36 -2.20
C ARG A 123 -9.75 3.56 -3.13
N ASP A 124 -10.70 3.88 -4.01
CA ASP A 124 -10.59 5.04 -4.89
C ASP A 124 -10.42 6.33 -4.08
N THR A 125 -11.28 6.54 -3.09
CA THR A 125 -11.19 7.71 -2.19
C THR A 125 -9.86 7.78 -1.46
N PHE A 126 -9.44 6.67 -0.87
CA PHE A 126 -8.16 6.55 -0.18
C PHE A 126 -6.98 6.86 -1.09
N ASP A 127 -6.89 6.18 -2.24
CA ASP A 127 -5.78 6.33 -3.17
C ASP A 127 -5.70 7.75 -3.77
N LEU A 128 -6.83 8.37 -4.10
CA LEU A 128 -6.88 9.75 -4.61
C LEU A 128 -6.40 10.75 -3.54
N MET A 129 -6.78 10.57 -2.27
CA MET A 129 -6.30 11.41 -1.18
C MET A 129 -4.78 11.28 -0.99
N VAL A 130 -4.27 10.06 -0.97
CA VAL A 130 -2.84 9.78 -0.82
C VAL A 130 -2.05 10.35 -1.99
N LEU A 131 -2.55 10.17 -3.22
CA LEU A 131 -1.92 10.69 -4.43
C LEU A 131 -1.84 12.21 -4.41
N LYS A 132 -2.93 12.89 -4.07
CA LYS A 132 -2.93 14.34 -3.93
C LYS A 132 -1.91 14.83 -2.92
N MET A 133 -1.87 14.21 -1.73
CA MET A 133 -0.90 14.58 -0.69
C MET A 133 0.54 14.36 -1.14
N ALA A 134 0.80 13.28 -1.87
CA ALA A 134 2.11 12.97 -2.42
C ALA A 134 2.55 13.99 -3.48
N ALA A 135 1.63 14.35 -4.40
CA ALA A 135 1.88 15.34 -5.44
C ALA A 135 2.15 16.73 -4.84
N ASP A 136 1.35 17.16 -3.87
CA ASP A 136 1.54 18.45 -3.17
C ASP A 136 2.90 18.54 -2.47
N ARG A 137 3.48 17.41 -2.10
CA ARG A 137 4.79 17.32 -1.45
C ARG A 137 5.95 17.05 -2.41
N ASN A 138 5.65 16.87 -3.70
CA ASN A 138 6.63 16.53 -4.74
C ASN A 138 7.46 15.26 -4.40
N ILE A 139 6.87 14.28 -3.72
CA ILE A 139 7.53 12.99 -3.51
C ILE A 139 7.34 12.10 -4.75
N PRO A 140 8.33 11.27 -5.12
CA PRO A 140 8.23 10.37 -6.25
C PRO A 140 7.03 9.42 -6.16
N ILE A 141 6.31 9.27 -7.27
CA ILE A 141 5.13 8.42 -7.39
C ILE A 141 5.32 7.44 -8.55
N LEU A 142 5.04 6.16 -8.31
CA LEU A 142 4.98 5.12 -9.34
C LEU A 142 3.57 4.51 -9.34
N GLY A 143 2.89 4.57 -10.47
CA GLY A 143 1.62 3.88 -10.70
C GLY A 143 1.79 2.63 -11.55
N ILE A 144 1.24 1.50 -11.11
CA ILE A 144 1.28 0.22 -11.81
C ILE A 144 -0.13 -0.23 -12.12
N CYS A 145 -0.44 -0.51 -13.40
CA CYS A 145 -1.78 -0.92 -13.86
C CYS A 145 -2.84 0.10 -13.39
N ARG A 146 -3.75 -0.29 -12.50
CA ARG A 146 -4.73 0.61 -11.89
C ARG A 146 -4.09 1.89 -11.31
N GLY A 147 -2.89 1.78 -10.73
CA GLY A 147 -2.18 2.96 -10.21
C GLY A 147 -1.83 4.00 -11.28
N LEU A 148 -1.53 3.58 -12.52
CA LEU A 148 -1.34 4.49 -13.65
C LEU A 148 -2.67 5.14 -14.06
N GLN A 149 -3.75 4.38 -14.08
CA GLN A 149 -5.10 4.88 -14.36
C GLN A 149 -5.52 5.90 -13.32
N LEU A 150 -5.27 5.63 -12.04
CA LEU A 150 -5.51 6.54 -10.93
C LEU A 150 -4.77 7.88 -11.11
N MET A 151 -3.50 7.83 -11.50
CA MET A 151 -2.72 9.04 -11.78
C MET A 151 -3.34 9.84 -12.93
N ASN A 152 -3.74 9.17 -14.02
CA ASN A 152 -4.40 9.84 -15.15
C ASN A 152 -5.67 10.56 -14.70
N VAL A 153 -6.53 9.90 -13.94
CA VAL A 153 -7.78 10.48 -13.41
C VAL A 153 -7.49 11.64 -12.46
N ALA A 154 -6.57 11.46 -11.53
CA ALA A 154 -6.23 12.50 -10.55
C ALA A 154 -5.69 13.80 -11.18
N PHE A 155 -5.07 13.69 -12.36
CA PHE A 155 -4.61 14.85 -13.15
C PHE A 155 -5.61 15.31 -14.24
N GLY A 156 -6.86 14.86 -14.16
CA GLY A 156 -7.97 15.34 -15.01
C GLY A 156 -8.13 14.57 -16.31
N GLY A 157 -7.49 13.42 -16.47
CA GLY A 157 -7.71 12.51 -17.60
C GLY A 157 -8.95 11.64 -17.42
N THR A 158 -9.34 10.98 -18.51
CA THR A 158 -10.45 10.03 -18.55
C THR A 158 -9.96 8.62 -18.90
N LEU A 159 -10.82 7.61 -18.73
CA LEU A 159 -10.51 6.22 -18.99
C LEU A 159 -11.54 5.61 -19.96
N TYR A 160 -11.08 4.69 -20.79
CA TYR A 160 -11.98 3.71 -21.40
C TYR A 160 -12.32 2.65 -20.34
N GLN A 161 -13.60 2.39 -20.16
CA GLN A 161 -14.08 1.38 -19.21
C GLN A 161 -14.04 -0.04 -19.79
N ASP A 162 -14.07 -0.16 -21.12
CA ASP A 162 -13.86 -1.41 -21.86
C ASP A 162 -13.22 -1.10 -23.22
N LEU A 163 -11.94 -1.38 -23.35
CA LEU A 163 -11.17 -1.08 -24.55
C LEU A 163 -11.78 -1.74 -25.82
N PRO A 164 -12.17 -3.05 -25.81
CA PRO A 164 -12.68 -3.69 -26.99
C PRO A 164 -13.93 -3.04 -27.60
N THR A 165 -14.79 -2.47 -26.77
CA THR A 165 -16.05 -1.87 -27.23
C THR A 165 -15.99 -0.37 -27.42
N GLN A 166 -15.18 0.34 -26.65
CA GLN A 166 -15.11 1.80 -26.67
C GLN A 166 -13.98 2.33 -27.56
N HIS A 167 -13.01 1.48 -27.89
CA HIS A 167 -11.88 1.86 -28.74
C HIS A 167 -11.60 0.77 -29.79
N SER A 168 -11.97 1.03 -31.03
CA SER A 168 -11.67 0.11 -32.13
C SER A 168 -10.16 0.06 -32.40
N SER A 169 -9.53 -1.05 -32.10
CA SER A 169 -8.10 -1.30 -32.31
C SER A 169 -7.90 -2.64 -32.98
N SER A 170 -6.91 -2.73 -33.87
CA SER A 170 -6.44 -4.01 -34.41
C SER A 170 -5.58 -4.79 -33.42
N VAL A 171 -5.22 -4.17 -32.30
CA VAL A 171 -4.42 -4.78 -31.24
C VAL A 171 -5.36 -5.40 -30.21
N ASN A 172 -5.15 -6.67 -29.93
CA ASN A 172 -5.84 -7.34 -28.81
C ASN A 172 -5.18 -6.94 -27.49
N HIS A 173 -5.91 -6.23 -26.64
CA HIS A 173 -5.42 -5.80 -25.32
C HIS A 173 -5.74 -6.81 -24.21
N ASN A 174 -6.50 -7.87 -24.52
CA ASN A 174 -6.81 -8.97 -23.59
C ASN A 174 -5.85 -10.15 -23.90
N ILE A 175 -4.72 -10.18 -23.22
CA ILE A 175 -3.76 -11.29 -23.27
C ILE A 175 -3.73 -11.99 -21.92
#